data_5b3be63922e816cd5629f5a2ebf5d421
#
_entry.id   5b3be63922e816cd5629f5a2ebf5d421
#
_cell.length_a   1.000
_cell.length_b   1.000
_cell.length_c   1.000
_cell.angle_alpha   90.00
_cell.angle_beta   90.00
_cell.angle_gamma   90.00
#
_symmetry.space_group_name_H-M   'P 1'
#
loop_
_entity.id
_entity.type
_entity.pdbx_description
1 polymer ?
#
loop_
_entity_poly.entity_id
_entity_poly.type
_entity_poly.pdbx_seq_one_letter_code
_entity_poly.pdbx_strand_id
1 'polypeptide(L)'
;SWTGPNGRILRKDVEAHKPEINVSAQTNVGVNLKLESGVSLESGLRLEDSGPSIKADEINEDNILNYTVTQIDTMRSVIAERLQQSNSTIPSYTLNIDASIKKLNEVRKKMNEDMLDEIKLSFNHFLIKITSMAMLHTPEVNTSWEGDQIYSYNSTDIGVAVALDNGLITPIIRNVENKGLQKISTEIKDLILRAREKKLSPSEYQGGAISISNLGSYGIKSFTSIINPPQASILSIGASRKVPVVIDDAVNIDELISITLTADHRLIDGAVGAKFLAYIKRLIENPNLMLL
;
A
#
# COMPACT_ATOMS: atom_id res chain seq x y z
N SER A 1 -36.22 -17.18 21.61
CA SER A 1 -37.12 -17.16 20.42
C SER A 1 -37.38 -15.73 20.01
N TRP A 2 -37.31 -15.47 18.72
CA TRP A 2 -37.53 -14.16 18.14
C TRP A 2 -39.01 -13.78 18.13
N THR A 3 -39.40 -12.56 18.52
CA THR A 3 -40.80 -12.18 18.78
C THR A 3 -41.49 -11.46 17.63
N GLY A 4 -40.84 -11.22 16.51
CA GLY A 4 -41.39 -10.53 15.33
C GLY A 4 -42.20 -11.45 14.43
N PRO A 5 -43.15 -10.91 13.62
CA PRO A 5 -43.92 -11.69 12.63
C PRO A 5 -43.00 -12.42 11.65
N ASN A 6 -43.30 -13.68 11.37
CA ASN A 6 -42.48 -14.55 10.50
C ASN A 6 -41.04 -14.76 10.99
N GLY A 7 -40.76 -14.71 12.31
CA GLY A 7 -39.45 -14.95 12.88
C GLY A 7 -38.47 -13.80 12.71
N ARG A 8 -38.92 -12.59 12.42
CA ARG A 8 -38.04 -11.40 12.33
C ARG A 8 -37.55 -10.94 13.69
N ILE A 9 -36.31 -10.54 13.76
CA ILE A 9 -35.68 -9.96 14.94
C ILE A 9 -36.23 -8.54 15.11
N LEU A 10 -36.81 -8.25 16.27
CA LEU A 10 -37.23 -6.91 16.65
C LEU A 10 -36.19 -6.27 17.58
N ARG A 11 -36.20 -4.93 17.66
CA ARG A 11 -35.28 -4.16 18.52
C ARG A 11 -35.32 -4.64 19.98
N LYS A 12 -36.49 -4.98 20.51
CA LYS A 12 -36.67 -5.53 21.85
C LYS A 12 -36.02 -6.91 22.06
N ASP A 13 -35.87 -7.69 21.00
CA ASP A 13 -35.22 -9.01 21.05
C ASP A 13 -33.70 -8.85 21.21
N VAL A 14 -33.12 -7.79 20.59
CA VAL A 14 -31.71 -7.45 20.70
C VAL A 14 -31.41 -6.85 22.09
N GLU A 15 -32.27 -5.96 22.59
CA GLU A 15 -32.13 -5.33 23.91
C GLU A 15 -32.27 -6.36 25.06
N ALA A 16 -33.07 -7.42 24.88
CA ALA A 16 -33.22 -8.49 25.84
C ALA A 16 -32.13 -9.58 25.79
N HIS A 17 -31.31 -9.60 24.72
CA HIS A 17 -30.25 -10.56 24.58
C HIS A 17 -28.98 -10.07 25.25
N LYS A 18 -28.79 -10.38 26.52
CA LYS A 18 -27.50 -10.24 27.21
C LYS A 18 -26.67 -11.49 26.91
N PRO A 19 -25.53 -11.41 26.20
CA PRO A 19 -24.68 -12.57 26.01
C PRO A 19 -24.09 -12.97 27.36
N GLU A 20 -24.39 -14.17 27.83
CA GLU A 20 -23.60 -14.81 28.91
C GLU A 20 -22.24 -15.17 28.30
N ILE A 21 -21.23 -14.37 28.62
CA ILE A 21 -19.84 -14.67 28.27
C ILE A 21 -19.38 -15.77 29.24
N ASN A 22 -19.51 -17.01 28.78
CA ASN A 22 -18.97 -18.16 29.50
C ASN A 22 -17.44 -18.20 29.22
N VAL A 23 -16.67 -17.52 30.06
CA VAL A 23 -15.20 -17.58 30.03
C VAL A 23 -14.76 -18.79 30.84
N SER A 24 -14.72 -19.95 30.20
CA SER A 24 -14.02 -21.11 30.70
C SER A 24 -12.78 -21.37 29.83
N ALA A 25 -11.74 -20.58 30.03
CA ALA A 25 -10.37 -20.94 29.68
C ALA A 25 -9.49 -20.53 30.84
N GLN A 26 -9.07 -21.52 31.61
CA GLN A 26 -8.06 -21.36 32.63
C GLN A 26 -6.73 -21.02 31.93
N THR A 27 -6.35 -19.76 31.97
CA THR A 27 -4.94 -19.36 31.89
C THR A 27 -4.67 -18.50 33.11
N ASN A 28 -3.91 -19.05 34.05
CA ASN A 28 -3.39 -18.34 35.18
C ASN A 28 -2.46 -17.22 34.73
N VAL A 29 -2.99 -16.00 34.63
CA VAL A 29 -2.20 -14.80 34.66
C VAL A 29 -2.85 -13.91 35.70
N GLY A 30 -2.27 -13.90 36.89
CA GLY A 30 -2.72 -13.06 38.00
C GLY A 30 -2.40 -11.60 37.69
N VAL A 31 -3.34 -10.87 37.13
CA VAL A 31 -3.35 -9.41 37.12
C VAL A 31 -4.54 -9.00 37.98
N ASN A 32 -4.25 -8.59 39.22
CA ASN A 32 -5.24 -8.01 40.10
C ASN A 32 -5.53 -6.56 39.69
N LEU A 33 -6.51 -6.34 38.82
CA LEU A 33 -7.06 -5.03 38.55
C LEU A 33 -8.24 -4.77 39.49
N LYS A 34 -8.02 -3.98 40.55
CA LYS A 34 -9.11 -3.37 41.32
C LYS A 34 -9.77 -2.30 40.48
N LEU A 35 -10.97 -2.58 39.96
CA LEU A 35 -11.87 -1.58 39.43
C LEU A 35 -12.65 -0.97 40.57
N GLU A 36 -12.32 0.26 40.95
CA GLU A 36 -13.22 1.12 41.75
C GLU A 36 -14.25 1.78 40.84
N SER A 37 -15.51 1.47 41.11
CA SER A 37 -16.67 2.05 40.45
C SER A 37 -16.84 3.51 40.89
N GLY A 38 -16.86 4.44 39.94
CA GLY A 38 -17.37 5.79 40.13
C GLY A 38 -16.58 6.90 39.43
N VAL A 39 -16.82 7.09 38.14
CA VAL A 39 -16.48 8.36 37.49
C VAL A 39 -17.65 8.79 36.62
N SER A 40 -18.27 9.92 37.03
CA SER A 40 -19.25 10.65 36.23
C SER A 40 -18.53 11.41 35.09
N LEU A 41 -19.10 11.33 33.89
CA LEU A 41 -18.66 12.10 32.72
C LEU A 41 -19.01 13.59 32.87
N GLU A 42 -18.03 14.44 33.16
CA GLU A 42 -18.07 15.85 32.81
C GLU A 42 -16.70 16.32 32.31
N SER A 43 -16.75 16.80 31.10
CA SER A 43 -15.90 17.78 30.37
C SER A 43 -14.50 18.08 30.87
N GLY A 44 -13.50 17.79 30.01
CA GLY A 44 -12.19 18.40 30.06
C GLY A 44 -11.01 17.42 30.01
N LEU A 45 -10.80 16.69 28.93
CA LEU A 45 -9.59 15.93 28.73
C LEU A 45 -8.43 16.86 28.35
N ARG A 46 -7.67 17.29 29.36
CA ARG A 46 -6.26 17.62 29.18
C ARG A 46 -5.51 16.29 29.19
N LEU A 47 -4.94 15.91 28.06
CA LEU A 47 -3.95 14.84 27.98
C LEU A 47 -2.66 15.37 28.65
N GLU A 48 -2.48 15.08 29.94
CA GLU A 48 -1.17 15.13 30.57
C GLU A 48 -0.40 13.87 30.19
N ASP A 49 0.74 14.12 29.59
CA ASP A 49 1.72 13.16 29.13
C ASP A 49 2.31 12.39 30.32
N SER A 50 1.74 11.23 30.64
CA SER A 50 2.33 10.25 31.57
C SER A 50 1.83 8.84 31.25
N GLY A 51 2.29 8.30 30.14
CA GLY A 51 2.29 6.86 29.97
C GLY A 51 3.17 6.22 31.05
N PRO A 52 2.83 5.04 31.60
CA PRO A 52 3.65 4.39 32.61
C PRO A 52 5.02 4.06 32.01
N SER A 53 6.05 4.84 32.38
CA SER A 53 7.42 4.48 32.16
C SER A 53 7.74 3.31 33.10
N ILE A 54 7.72 2.08 32.59
CA ILE A 54 8.25 0.93 33.30
C ILE A 54 9.75 1.17 33.43
N LYS A 55 10.20 1.51 34.63
CA LYS A 55 11.63 1.61 34.93
C LYS A 55 12.22 0.22 34.83
N ALA A 56 13.40 0.12 34.23
CA ALA A 56 14.11 -1.15 33.97
C ALA A 56 14.46 -1.95 35.24
N ASP A 57 14.21 -1.41 36.43
CA ASP A 57 14.64 -1.98 37.73
C ASP A 57 13.57 -2.84 38.44
N GLU A 58 12.38 -3.04 37.84
CA GLU A 58 11.30 -3.88 38.42
C GLU A 58 11.17 -5.24 37.71
N ILE A 59 12.24 -5.84 37.25
CA ILE A 59 12.23 -7.20 36.71
C ILE A 59 12.42 -8.18 37.91
N ASN A 60 11.31 -8.76 38.37
CA ASN A 60 11.36 -9.90 39.29
C ASN A 60 12.02 -11.08 38.58
N GLU A 61 13.00 -11.72 39.22
CA GLU A 61 13.83 -12.83 38.71
C GLU A 61 13.01 -14.08 38.28
N ASP A 62 11.74 -14.17 38.65
CA ASP A 62 10.86 -15.31 38.34
C ASP A 62 10.11 -15.20 36.97
N ASN A 63 10.26 -14.11 36.21
CA ASN A 63 9.62 -13.93 34.92
C ASN A 63 10.69 -13.54 33.90
N ILE A 64 11.47 -14.50 33.42
CA ILE A 64 12.48 -14.30 32.39
C ILE A 64 11.77 -14.10 31.06
N LEU A 65 11.22 -12.88 30.82
CA LEU A 65 10.80 -12.44 29.52
C LEU A 65 12.06 -12.09 28.73
N ASN A 66 12.47 -13.01 27.86
CA ASN A 66 13.64 -12.81 27.00
C ASN A 66 13.31 -11.87 25.84
N TYR A 67 13.27 -10.56 26.11
CA TYR A 67 13.04 -9.53 25.10
C TYR A 67 14.05 -8.38 25.23
N THR A 68 14.31 -7.73 24.10
CA THR A 68 15.12 -6.51 24.07
C THR A 68 14.20 -5.32 23.81
N VAL A 69 14.25 -4.32 24.69
CA VAL A 69 13.54 -3.06 24.52
C VAL A 69 14.37 -2.14 23.65
N THR A 70 13.80 -1.69 22.52
CA THR A 70 14.42 -0.70 21.64
C THR A 70 13.55 0.54 21.60
N GLN A 71 14.13 1.69 21.87
CA GLN A 71 13.41 2.97 21.75
C GLN A 71 13.09 3.28 20.28
N ILE A 72 11.87 3.80 20.06
CA ILE A 72 11.41 4.17 18.73
C ILE A 72 12.07 5.50 18.35
N ASP A 73 12.73 5.54 17.19
CA ASP A 73 13.27 6.78 16.64
C ASP A 73 12.15 7.67 16.06
N THR A 74 12.43 8.95 15.89
CA THR A 74 11.48 9.95 15.38
C THR A 74 10.93 9.58 13.99
N MET A 75 11.76 9.01 13.11
CA MET A 75 11.34 8.60 11.78
C MET A 75 10.29 7.49 11.85
N ARG A 76 10.55 6.47 12.66
CA ARG A 76 9.61 5.34 12.86
C ARG A 76 8.31 5.78 13.51
N SER A 77 8.37 6.72 14.46
CA SER A 77 7.18 7.31 15.08
C SER A 77 6.28 8.01 14.04
N VAL A 78 6.86 8.85 13.19
CA VAL A 78 6.13 9.55 12.11
C VAL A 78 5.55 8.56 11.09
N ILE A 79 6.30 7.53 10.72
CA ILE A 79 5.81 6.47 9.81
C ILE A 79 4.61 5.76 10.44
N ALA A 80 4.71 5.36 11.71
CA ALA A 80 3.65 4.65 12.41
C ALA A 80 2.36 5.47 12.47
N GLU A 81 2.46 6.75 12.85
CA GLU A 81 1.32 7.68 12.90
C GLU A 81 0.65 7.84 11.53
N ARG A 82 1.42 8.09 10.48
CA ARG A 82 0.90 8.26 9.12
C ARG A 82 0.22 7.00 8.59
N LEU A 83 0.82 5.83 8.81
CA LEU A 83 0.25 4.57 8.35
C LEU A 83 -1.02 4.21 9.13
N GLN A 84 -1.03 4.45 10.44
CA GLN A 84 -2.22 4.26 11.27
C GLN A 84 -3.35 5.20 10.84
N GLN A 85 -3.06 6.49 10.64
CA GLN A 85 -4.02 7.45 10.13
C GLN A 85 -4.59 7.02 8.78
N SER A 86 -3.74 6.65 7.82
CA SER A 86 -4.17 6.17 6.51
C SER A 86 -5.12 4.98 6.63
N ASN A 87 -4.72 3.96 7.38
CA ASN A 87 -5.50 2.73 7.52
C ASN A 87 -6.85 2.92 8.24
N SER A 88 -6.95 3.92 9.14
CA SER A 88 -8.16 4.19 9.89
C SER A 88 -9.12 5.17 9.20
N THR A 89 -8.62 6.04 8.32
CA THR A 89 -9.43 7.11 7.71
C THR A 89 -9.80 6.87 6.25
N ILE A 90 -9.04 6.04 5.54
CA ILE A 90 -9.29 5.75 4.13
C ILE A 90 -10.08 4.44 3.99
N PRO A 91 -11.33 4.48 3.50
CA PRO A 91 -12.08 3.27 3.18
C PRO A 91 -11.49 2.62 1.92
N SER A 92 -10.40 1.88 2.09
CA SER A 92 -9.69 1.26 0.98
C SER A 92 -10.28 -0.08 0.58
N TYR A 93 -10.17 -0.41 -0.70
CA TYR A 93 -10.47 -1.72 -1.26
C TYR A 93 -9.36 -2.17 -2.18
N THR A 94 -9.33 -3.44 -2.56
CA THR A 94 -8.29 -4.00 -3.40
C THR A 94 -8.86 -4.74 -4.61
N LEU A 95 -8.19 -4.55 -5.76
CA LEU A 95 -8.40 -5.34 -6.98
C LEU A 95 -7.09 -6.01 -7.36
N ASN A 96 -7.17 -7.24 -7.85
CA ASN A 96 -5.99 -7.99 -8.28
C ASN A 96 -6.17 -8.50 -9.71
N ILE A 97 -5.09 -8.46 -10.50
CA ILE A 97 -5.06 -8.97 -11.87
C ILE A 97 -3.70 -9.60 -12.15
N ASP A 98 -3.70 -10.68 -12.90
CA ASP A 98 -2.47 -11.26 -13.46
C ASP A 98 -2.23 -10.76 -14.89
N ALA A 99 -0.98 -10.44 -15.21
CA ALA A 99 -0.56 -10.01 -16.53
C ALA A 99 0.65 -10.80 -17.02
N SER A 100 0.65 -11.20 -18.31
CA SER A 100 1.81 -11.82 -18.95
C SER A 100 2.87 -10.76 -19.25
N ILE A 101 4.10 -11.00 -18.77
CA ILE A 101 5.21 -10.07 -18.98
C ILE A 101 6.17 -10.54 -20.09
N LYS A 102 5.87 -11.66 -20.76
CA LYS A 102 6.75 -12.26 -21.76
C LYS A 102 7.15 -11.26 -22.85
N LYS A 103 6.15 -10.65 -23.49
CA LYS A 103 6.41 -9.66 -24.58
C LYS A 103 7.13 -8.41 -24.07
N LEU A 104 6.77 -7.92 -22.87
CA LEU A 104 7.43 -6.76 -22.29
C LEU A 104 8.90 -7.06 -21.96
N ASN A 105 9.21 -8.25 -21.47
CA ASN A 105 10.58 -8.68 -21.22
C ASN A 105 11.39 -8.82 -22.52
N GLU A 106 10.80 -9.31 -23.61
CA GLU A 106 11.43 -9.39 -24.93
C GLU A 106 11.77 -7.98 -25.45
N VAL A 107 10.83 -7.04 -25.40
CA VAL A 107 11.07 -5.64 -25.78
C VAL A 107 12.15 -5.01 -24.92
N ARG A 108 12.07 -5.16 -23.59
CA ARG A 108 13.09 -4.63 -22.65
C ARG A 108 14.48 -5.19 -22.95
N LYS A 109 14.58 -6.50 -23.20
CA LYS A 109 15.86 -7.16 -23.53
C LYS A 109 16.45 -6.55 -24.80
N LYS A 110 15.65 -6.48 -25.88
CA LYS A 110 16.09 -5.89 -27.15
C LYS A 110 16.51 -4.43 -26.98
N MET A 111 15.73 -3.61 -26.29
CA MET A 111 16.12 -2.21 -26.04
C MET A 111 17.44 -2.10 -25.27
N ASN A 112 17.68 -2.99 -24.29
CA ASN A 112 18.92 -2.99 -23.51
C ASN A 112 20.14 -3.51 -24.29
N GLU A 113 19.94 -4.29 -25.37
CA GLU A 113 21.01 -4.71 -26.29
C GLU A 113 21.46 -3.54 -27.18
N ASP A 114 20.52 -2.66 -27.56
CA ASP A 114 20.78 -1.52 -28.43
C ASP A 114 21.22 -0.26 -27.67
N MET A 115 21.12 -0.24 -26.34
CA MET A 115 21.45 0.91 -25.50
C MET A 115 22.89 0.84 -24.97
N LEU A 116 23.50 2.02 -24.76
CA LEU A 116 24.78 2.12 -24.06
C LEU A 116 24.69 1.53 -22.66
N ASP A 117 25.77 0.86 -22.21
CA ASP A 117 25.80 0.09 -20.95
C ASP A 117 25.44 0.89 -19.69
N GLU A 118 25.57 2.21 -19.73
CA GLU A 118 25.26 3.11 -18.61
C GLU A 118 23.77 3.24 -18.32
N ILE A 119 22.89 2.94 -19.29
CA ILE A 119 21.44 3.16 -19.20
C ILE A 119 20.71 1.83 -19.46
N LYS A 120 20.67 0.99 -18.43
CA LYS A 120 19.86 -0.26 -18.52
C LYS A 120 18.45 -0.03 -17.99
N LEU A 121 17.48 -0.40 -18.83
CA LEU A 121 16.06 -0.34 -18.49
C LEU A 121 15.68 -1.52 -17.60
N SER A 122 15.12 -1.24 -16.45
CA SER A 122 14.50 -2.21 -15.55
C SER A 122 13.00 -2.34 -15.84
N PHE A 123 12.38 -3.42 -15.37
CA PHE A 123 10.94 -3.60 -15.44
C PHE A 123 10.17 -2.45 -14.77
N ASN A 124 10.69 -1.90 -13.67
CA ASN A 124 10.07 -0.77 -12.96
C ASN A 124 9.96 0.49 -13.84
N HIS A 125 10.92 0.74 -14.72
CA HIS A 125 10.85 1.91 -15.61
C HIS A 125 9.66 1.83 -16.57
N PHE A 126 9.38 0.62 -17.09
CA PHE A 126 8.19 0.37 -17.89
C PHE A 126 6.91 0.49 -17.06
N LEU A 127 6.89 -0.06 -15.84
CA LEU A 127 5.72 0.08 -14.97
C LEU A 127 5.38 1.54 -14.66
N ILE A 128 6.39 2.37 -14.39
CA ILE A 128 6.20 3.80 -14.16
C ILE A 128 5.55 4.46 -15.38
N LYS A 129 6.08 4.20 -16.59
CA LYS A 129 5.51 4.76 -17.83
C LYS A 129 4.11 4.22 -18.11
N ILE A 130 3.90 2.92 -17.98
CA ILE A 130 2.60 2.27 -18.16
C ILE A 130 1.56 2.83 -17.18
N THR A 131 1.94 3.02 -15.92
CA THR A 131 1.05 3.61 -14.90
C THR A 131 0.64 5.03 -15.28
N SER A 132 1.58 5.86 -15.74
CA SER A 132 1.30 7.21 -16.22
C SER A 132 0.31 7.19 -17.40
N MET A 133 0.52 6.34 -18.39
CA MET A 133 -0.39 6.21 -19.54
C MET A 133 -1.78 5.73 -19.10
N ALA A 134 -1.84 4.82 -18.12
CA ALA A 134 -3.11 4.36 -17.58
C ALA A 134 -3.85 5.46 -16.79
N MET A 135 -3.12 6.33 -16.07
CA MET A 135 -3.70 7.50 -15.40
C MET A 135 -4.28 8.51 -16.40
N LEU A 136 -3.62 8.73 -17.55
CA LEU A 136 -4.16 9.57 -18.62
C LEU A 136 -5.41 8.95 -19.25
N HIS A 137 -5.47 7.62 -19.36
CA HIS A 137 -6.63 6.90 -19.89
C HIS A 137 -7.80 6.85 -18.91
N THR A 138 -7.51 6.88 -17.60
CA THR A 138 -8.49 6.82 -16.51
C THR A 138 -8.17 7.94 -15.52
N PRO A 139 -8.52 9.20 -15.86
CA PRO A 139 -8.09 10.37 -15.08
C PRO A 139 -8.70 10.44 -13.68
N GLU A 140 -9.77 9.70 -13.41
CA GLU A 140 -10.38 9.57 -12.09
C GLU A 140 -9.40 8.96 -11.05
N VAL A 141 -8.39 8.21 -11.50
CA VAL A 141 -7.33 7.66 -10.63
C VAL A 141 -6.28 8.71 -10.28
N ASN A 142 -6.19 9.80 -11.07
CA ASN A 142 -5.21 10.86 -10.88
C ASN A 142 -5.73 11.97 -9.96
N THR A 143 -6.16 11.58 -8.77
CA THR A 143 -6.84 12.46 -7.81
C THR A 143 -6.29 12.28 -6.39
N SER A 144 -6.60 13.23 -5.51
CA SER A 144 -6.43 13.10 -4.07
C SER A 144 -7.62 13.68 -3.31
N TRP A 145 -7.80 13.21 -2.06
CA TRP A 145 -8.82 13.72 -1.13
C TRP A 145 -8.17 14.62 -0.09
N GLU A 146 -8.55 15.90 -0.05
CA GLU A 146 -8.03 16.85 0.91
C GLU A 146 -9.18 17.65 1.55
N GLY A 147 -9.39 17.47 2.85
CA GLY A 147 -10.49 18.09 3.57
C GLY A 147 -11.86 17.67 3.02
N ASP A 148 -12.57 18.60 2.42
CA ASP A 148 -13.87 18.46 1.76
C ASP A 148 -13.78 18.56 0.22
N GLN A 149 -12.58 18.49 -0.35
CA GLN A 149 -12.33 18.72 -1.78
C GLN A 149 -11.62 17.52 -2.42
N ILE A 150 -11.88 17.33 -3.71
CA ILE A 150 -11.16 16.41 -4.59
C ILE A 150 -10.23 17.23 -5.47
N TYR A 151 -8.95 16.93 -5.40
CA TYR A 151 -7.93 17.49 -6.28
C TYR A 151 -7.71 16.55 -7.45
N SER A 152 -7.96 17.04 -8.69
CA SER A 152 -7.65 16.31 -9.92
C SER A 152 -6.41 16.91 -10.55
N TYR A 153 -5.41 16.08 -10.81
CA TYR A 153 -4.11 16.52 -11.30
C TYR A 153 -4.06 16.49 -12.82
N ASN A 154 -3.41 17.52 -13.40
CA ASN A 154 -3.19 17.61 -14.86
C ASN A 154 -1.91 16.88 -15.30
N SER A 155 -1.00 16.57 -14.36
CA SER A 155 0.23 15.82 -14.59
C SER A 155 0.17 14.47 -13.89
N THR A 156 0.93 13.49 -14.38
CA THR A 156 1.04 12.18 -13.73
C THR A 156 2.32 12.12 -12.91
N ASP A 157 2.16 12.26 -11.60
CA ASP A 157 3.23 12.19 -10.61
C ASP A 157 3.17 10.87 -9.88
N ILE A 158 4.22 10.05 -10.00
CA ILE A 158 4.21 8.66 -9.54
C ILE A 158 5.28 8.47 -8.47
N GLY A 159 4.84 8.06 -7.28
CA GLY A 159 5.71 7.63 -6.20
C GLY A 159 6.26 6.23 -6.44
N VAL A 160 7.50 5.99 -6.04
CA VAL A 160 8.12 4.66 -6.08
C VAL A 160 8.63 4.31 -4.70
N ALA A 161 8.07 3.26 -4.10
CA ALA A 161 8.48 2.82 -2.77
C ALA A 161 9.90 2.27 -2.79
N VAL A 162 10.79 2.86 -1.98
CA VAL A 162 12.20 2.48 -1.84
C VAL A 162 12.46 2.07 -0.40
N ALA A 163 12.88 0.83 -0.20
CA ALA A 163 13.29 0.34 1.10
C ALA A 163 14.64 0.96 1.50
N LEU A 164 14.72 1.42 2.75
CA LEU A 164 15.92 1.88 3.43
C LEU A 164 16.20 0.96 4.62
N ASP A 165 17.42 1.00 5.17
CA ASP A 165 17.82 0.18 6.31
C ASP A 165 16.88 0.36 7.53
N ASN A 166 16.42 1.60 7.76
CA ASN A 166 15.58 1.95 8.92
C ASN A 166 14.14 2.33 8.56
N GLY A 167 13.66 2.02 7.34
CA GLY A 167 12.30 2.38 6.96
C GLY A 167 12.05 2.34 5.46
N LEU A 168 11.10 3.15 5.01
CA LEU A 168 10.70 3.26 3.63
C LEU A 168 10.51 4.73 3.27
N ILE A 169 10.95 5.12 2.08
CA ILE A 169 10.64 6.43 1.49
C ILE A 169 10.05 6.25 0.10
N THR A 170 9.24 7.19 -0.34
CA THR A 170 8.56 7.11 -1.63
C THR A 170 8.90 8.33 -2.48
N PRO A 171 10.10 8.38 -3.10
CA PRO A 171 10.42 9.45 -4.04
C PRO A 171 9.42 9.49 -5.20
N ILE A 172 9.16 10.68 -5.72
CA ILE A 172 8.15 10.94 -6.73
C ILE A 172 8.81 11.38 -8.02
N ILE A 173 8.50 10.68 -9.12
CA ILE A 173 8.83 11.12 -10.46
C ILE A 173 7.69 11.99 -10.95
N ARG A 174 7.98 13.25 -11.25
CA ARG A 174 7.02 14.25 -11.69
C ARG A 174 6.82 14.21 -13.20
N ASN A 175 5.61 14.58 -13.68
CA ASN A 175 5.29 14.76 -15.10
C ASN A 175 5.76 13.56 -15.96
N VAL A 176 5.44 12.34 -15.54
CA VAL A 176 5.90 11.11 -16.20
C VAL A 176 5.37 10.99 -17.62
N GLU A 177 4.18 11.56 -17.91
CA GLU A 177 3.58 11.60 -19.24
C GLU A 177 4.52 12.20 -20.28
N ASN A 178 5.31 13.22 -19.91
CA ASN A 178 6.24 13.93 -20.77
C ASN A 178 7.64 13.31 -20.84
N LYS A 179 7.84 12.12 -20.23
CA LYS A 179 9.16 11.49 -20.11
C LYS A 179 9.22 10.18 -20.86
N GLY A 180 10.30 9.99 -21.63
CA GLY A 180 10.66 8.70 -22.19
C GLY A 180 11.33 7.79 -21.13
N LEU A 181 11.43 6.50 -21.43
CA LEU A 181 11.98 5.47 -20.52
C LEU A 181 13.41 5.80 -20.05
N GLN A 182 14.26 6.36 -20.93
CA GLN A 182 15.61 6.74 -20.59
C GLN A 182 15.64 7.83 -19.52
N LYS A 183 14.81 8.87 -19.66
CA LYS A 183 14.71 9.96 -18.67
C LYS A 183 14.19 9.44 -17.34
N ILE A 184 13.16 8.58 -17.37
CA ILE A 184 12.62 7.93 -16.17
C ILE A 184 13.72 7.10 -15.48
N SER A 185 14.51 6.32 -16.25
CA SER A 185 15.59 5.49 -15.70
C SER A 185 16.67 6.34 -14.99
N THR A 186 17.08 7.45 -15.60
CA THR A 186 18.09 8.33 -15.03
C THR A 186 17.58 9.02 -13.77
N GLU A 187 16.37 9.55 -13.80
CA GLU A 187 15.77 10.29 -12.69
C GLU A 187 15.49 9.38 -11.48
N ILE A 188 14.93 8.18 -11.70
CA ILE A 188 14.69 7.28 -10.56
C ILE A 188 15.98 6.75 -9.94
N LYS A 189 17.04 6.53 -10.72
CA LYS A 189 18.35 6.15 -10.18
C LYS A 189 18.93 7.26 -9.27
N ASP A 190 18.86 8.50 -9.70
CA ASP A 190 19.29 9.65 -8.89
C ASP A 190 18.47 9.75 -7.60
N LEU A 191 17.13 9.70 -7.72
CA LEU A 191 16.24 9.77 -6.56
C LEU A 191 16.51 8.65 -5.55
N ILE A 192 16.73 7.40 -6.01
CA ILE A 192 17.05 6.26 -5.15
C ILE A 192 18.39 6.47 -4.43
N LEU A 193 19.42 6.95 -5.14
CA LEU A 193 20.73 7.20 -4.57
C LEU A 193 20.62 8.24 -3.45
N ARG A 194 20.01 9.40 -3.75
CA ARG A 194 19.82 10.48 -2.77
C ARG A 194 18.89 10.09 -1.62
N ALA A 195 17.90 9.23 -1.87
CA ALA A 195 17.03 8.64 -0.83
C ALA A 195 17.85 7.86 0.21
N ARG A 196 18.77 6.99 -0.26
CA ARG A 196 19.66 6.21 0.61
C ARG A 196 20.62 7.08 1.41
N GLU A 197 21.06 8.18 0.82
CA GLU A 197 21.93 9.18 1.47
C GLU A 197 21.13 10.17 2.35
N LYS A 198 19.80 10.03 2.45
CA LYS A 198 18.90 10.95 3.19
C LYS A 198 18.98 12.41 2.70
N LYS A 199 19.23 12.60 1.40
CA LYS A 199 19.41 13.91 0.75
C LYS A 199 18.20 14.37 -0.07
N LEU A 200 17.05 13.69 0.02
CA LEU A 200 15.83 14.13 -0.64
C LEU A 200 15.20 15.31 0.10
N SER A 201 14.77 16.31 -0.66
CA SER A 201 13.92 17.39 -0.14
C SER A 201 12.49 16.92 0.05
N PRO A 202 11.70 17.53 0.94
CA PRO A 202 10.29 17.18 1.15
C PRO A 202 9.45 17.18 -0.14
N SER A 203 9.69 18.12 -1.04
CA SER A 203 9.01 18.22 -2.33
C SER A 203 9.28 17.03 -3.28
N GLU A 204 10.31 16.23 -3.02
CA GLU A 204 10.65 15.06 -3.85
C GLU A 204 9.97 13.75 -3.39
N TYR A 205 9.35 13.73 -2.20
CA TYR A 205 8.64 12.56 -1.67
C TYR A 205 7.23 12.86 -1.14
N GLN A 206 6.74 14.09 -1.29
CA GLN A 206 5.38 14.47 -0.90
C GLN A 206 4.52 14.76 -2.13
N GLY A 207 3.25 14.31 -2.10
CA GLY A 207 2.27 14.51 -3.17
C GLY A 207 2.18 13.33 -4.14
N GLY A 208 1.77 13.62 -5.39
CA GLY A 208 1.39 12.63 -6.38
C GLY A 208 0.04 11.97 -6.08
N ALA A 209 -0.52 11.23 -7.04
CA ALA A 209 -1.81 10.56 -6.89
C ALA A 209 -1.70 9.05 -6.63
N ILE A 210 -0.58 8.44 -7.02
CA ILE A 210 -0.36 7.00 -6.93
C ILE A 210 1.09 6.66 -6.60
N SER A 211 1.28 5.56 -5.89
CA SER A 211 2.59 4.94 -5.67
C SER A 211 2.69 3.56 -6.29
N ILE A 212 3.92 3.13 -6.59
CA ILE A 212 4.26 1.76 -7.01
C ILE A 212 5.17 1.14 -5.94
N SER A 213 4.77 -0.02 -5.43
CA SER A 213 5.56 -0.86 -4.54
C SER A 213 5.85 -2.20 -5.21
N ASN A 214 7.12 -2.57 -5.34
CA ASN A 214 7.52 -3.80 -6.01
C ASN A 214 8.32 -4.69 -5.07
N LEU A 215 7.76 -5.83 -4.68
CA LEU A 215 8.39 -6.87 -3.87
C LEU A 215 8.74 -8.12 -4.65
N GLY A 216 8.78 -8.03 -5.99
CA GLY A 216 9.12 -9.15 -6.87
C GLY A 216 10.50 -9.74 -6.61
N SER A 217 11.50 -8.90 -6.26
CA SER A 217 12.86 -9.36 -5.91
C SER A 217 12.92 -10.21 -4.64
N TYR A 218 11.90 -10.13 -3.79
CA TYR A 218 11.78 -10.94 -2.57
C TYR A 218 10.98 -12.24 -2.78
N GLY A 219 10.55 -12.53 -4.03
CA GLY A 219 9.77 -13.72 -4.34
C GLY A 219 8.31 -13.68 -3.88
N ILE A 220 7.80 -12.52 -3.46
CA ILE A 220 6.42 -12.35 -3.01
C ILE A 220 5.47 -12.44 -4.20
N LYS A 221 4.53 -13.40 -4.17
CA LYS A 221 3.57 -13.62 -5.26
C LYS A 221 2.64 -12.44 -5.47
N SER A 222 2.02 -11.97 -4.41
CA SER A 222 1.10 -10.83 -4.38
C SER A 222 1.00 -10.29 -2.95
N PHE A 223 0.71 -9.03 -2.80
CA PHE A 223 0.52 -8.38 -1.50
C PHE A 223 -0.36 -7.14 -1.65
N THR A 224 -0.88 -6.66 -0.54
CA THR A 224 -1.59 -5.40 -0.44
C THR A 224 -0.72 -4.37 0.26
N SER A 225 -0.82 -3.12 -0.13
CA SER A 225 -0.10 -2.01 0.49
C SER A 225 -1.08 -1.02 1.11
N ILE A 226 -0.64 -0.31 2.13
CA ILE A 226 -1.38 0.81 2.71
C ILE A 226 -1.17 2.03 1.81
N ILE A 227 -2.23 2.77 1.52
CA ILE A 227 -2.17 4.00 0.74
C ILE A 227 -1.33 5.04 1.48
N ASN A 228 -0.49 5.79 0.76
CA ASN A 228 0.33 6.85 1.33
C ASN A 228 -0.33 8.23 1.10
N PRO A 229 -1.06 8.81 2.05
CA PRO A 229 -1.72 10.10 1.86
C PRO A 229 -0.72 11.20 1.45
N PRO A 230 -1.13 12.16 0.59
CA PRO A 230 -2.47 12.41 0.06
C PRO A 230 -2.85 11.56 -1.17
N GLN A 231 -2.05 10.57 -1.57
CA GLN A 231 -2.30 9.73 -2.73
C GLN A 231 -3.61 8.93 -2.57
N ALA A 232 -4.30 8.72 -3.70
CA ALA A 232 -5.55 7.99 -3.74
C ALA A 232 -5.38 6.48 -3.90
N SER A 233 -4.18 6.03 -4.33
CA SER A 233 -3.98 4.61 -4.62
C SER A 233 -2.52 4.17 -4.57
N ILE A 234 -2.32 2.85 -4.55
CA ILE A 234 -1.00 2.22 -4.64
C ILE A 234 -1.09 0.91 -5.43
N LEU A 235 -0.12 0.72 -6.34
CA LEU A 235 0.07 -0.52 -7.09
C LEU A 235 1.13 -1.38 -6.39
N SER A 236 0.75 -2.59 -5.99
CA SER A 236 1.64 -3.60 -5.42
C SER A 236 1.97 -4.65 -6.48
N ILE A 237 3.26 -4.82 -6.78
CA ILE A 237 3.76 -5.67 -7.86
C ILE A 237 4.45 -6.90 -7.26
N GLY A 238 3.95 -8.08 -7.59
CA GLY A 238 4.53 -9.35 -7.17
C GLY A 238 5.68 -9.83 -8.07
N ALA A 239 6.30 -10.95 -7.65
CA ALA A 239 7.34 -11.63 -8.40
C ALA A 239 6.79 -12.21 -9.71
N SER A 240 7.62 -12.21 -10.76
CA SER A 240 7.32 -12.98 -11.95
C SER A 240 7.43 -14.49 -11.65
N ARG A 241 6.53 -15.26 -12.24
CA ARG A 241 6.47 -16.71 -12.05
C ARG A 241 6.03 -17.40 -13.32
N LYS A 242 6.70 -18.48 -13.66
CA LYS A 242 6.26 -19.36 -14.74
C LYS A 242 5.10 -20.21 -14.26
N VAL A 243 4.00 -20.16 -14.98
CA VAL A 243 2.77 -20.90 -14.66
C VAL A 243 2.21 -21.58 -15.89
N PRO A 244 1.54 -22.74 -15.76
CA PRO A 244 0.75 -23.29 -16.83
C PRO A 244 -0.48 -22.41 -17.06
N VAL A 245 -0.73 -22.05 -18.32
CA VAL A 245 -1.91 -21.32 -18.77
C VAL A 245 -2.56 -22.07 -19.91
N VAL A 246 -3.88 -21.94 -20.04
CA VAL A 246 -4.61 -22.51 -21.17
C VAL A 246 -4.76 -21.43 -22.24
N ILE A 247 -4.23 -21.68 -23.43
CA ILE A 247 -4.35 -20.83 -24.62
C ILE A 247 -4.81 -21.73 -25.76
N ASP A 248 -5.92 -21.40 -26.42
CA ASP A 248 -6.51 -22.16 -27.53
C ASP A 248 -6.65 -23.67 -27.19
N ASP A 249 -7.22 -23.96 -26.00
CA ASP A 249 -7.43 -25.30 -25.44
C ASP A 249 -6.14 -26.14 -25.22
N ALA A 250 -4.97 -25.53 -25.34
CA ALA A 250 -3.67 -26.16 -25.06
C ALA A 250 -3.00 -25.58 -23.81
N VAL A 251 -2.34 -26.45 -23.03
CA VAL A 251 -1.55 -26.01 -21.88
C VAL A 251 -0.21 -25.47 -22.36
N ASN A 252 0.04 -24.19 -22.04
CA ASN A 252 1.28 -23.49 -22.36
C ASN A 252 1.93 -23.01 -21.06
N ILE A 253 3.23 -22.70 -21.13
CA ILE A 253 3.95 -22.05 -20.04
C ILE A 253 4.05 -20.56 -20.34
N ASP A 254 3.54 -19.74 -19.43
CA ASP A 254 3.65 -18.28 -19.51
C ASP A 254 4.34 -17.72 -18.27
N GLU A 255 4.84 -16.49 -18.36
CA GLU A 255 5.46 -15.75 -17.25
C GLU A 255 4.53 -14.63 -16.82
N LEU A 256 3.90 -14.82 -15.65
CA LEU A 256 2.92 -13.89 -15.10
C LEU A 256 3.46 -13.11 -13.91
N ILE A 257 2.97 -11.88 -13.75
CA ILE A 257 3.04 -11.11 -12.52
C ILE A 257 1.64 -10.86 -11.99
N SER A 258 1.51 -10.77 -10.66
CA SER A 258 0.29 -10.29 -10.02
C SER A 258 0.44 -8.81 -9.70
N ILE A 259 -0.56 -8.03 -10.08
CA ILE A 259 -0.67 -6.58 -9.85
C ILE A 259 -1.89 -6.36 -8.96
N THR A 260 -1.68 -5.77 -7.81
CA THR A 260 -2.76 -5.43 -6.87
C THR A 260 -2.88 -3.91 -6.77
N LEU A 261 -4.04 -3.38 -7.05
CA LEU A 261 -4.40 -1.98 -6.78
C LEU A 261 -5.08 -1.91 -5.43
N THR A 262 -4.56 -1.11 -4.51
CA THR A 262 -5.29 -0.65 -3.33
C THR A 262 -5.71 0.79 -3.56
N ALA A 263 -6.99 1.10 -3.44
CA ALA A 263 -7.55 2.40 -3.81
C ALA A 263 -8.51 2.94 -2.74
N ASP A 264 -8.57 4.25 -2.61
CA ASP A 264 -9.53 4.98 -1.79
C ASP A 264 -10.91 4.96 -2.46
N HIS A 265 -11.88 4.26 -1.83
CA HIS A 265 -13.21 4.09 -2.41
C HIS A 265 -14.05 5.38 -2.42
N ARG A 266 -13.58 6.46 -1.78
CA ARG A 266 -14.22 7.78 -1.87
C ARG A 266 -13.94 8.47 -3.21
N LEU A 267 -12.84 8.10 -3.88
CA LEU A 267 -12.33 8.70 -5.12
C LEU A 267 -12.45 7.75 -6.31
N ILE A 268 -12.12 6.49 -6.10
CA ILE A 268 -11.98 5.48 -7.13
C ILE A 268 -12.96 4.36 -6.81
N ASP A 269 -14.02 4.21 -7.60
CA ASP A 269 -14.93 3.09 -7.46
C ASP A 269 -14.40 1.81 -8.13
N GLY A 270 -15.06 0.68 -7.86
CA GLY A 270 -14.61 -0.61 -8.36
C GLY A 270 -14.52 -0.71 -9.89
N ALA A 271 -15.41 -0.05 -10.62
CA ALA A 271 -15.43 -0.05 -12.09
C ALA A 271 -14.28 0.78 -12.67
N VAL A 272 -13.99 1.94 -12.06
CA VAL A 272 -12.85 2.80 -12.43
C VAL A 272 -11.54 2.07 -12.18
N GLY A 273 -11.35 1.49 -10.97
CA GLY A 273 -10.16 0.72 -10.64
C GLY A 273 -9.96 -0.50 -11.56
N ALA A 274 -11.04 -1.20 -11.93
CA ALA A 274 -10.97 -2.33 -12.86
C ALA A 274 -10.56 -1.89 -14.28
N LYS A 275 -11.10 -0.79 -14.81
CA LYS A 275 -10.70 -0.21 -16.10
C LYS A 275 -9.22 0.19 -16.10
N PHE A 276 -8.78 0.84 -15.03
CA PHE A 276 -7.37 1.22 -14.85
C PHE A 276 -6.44 0.01 -14.87
N LEU A 277 -6.72 -1.04 -14.09
CA LEU A 277 -5.93 -2.27 -14.10
C LEU A 277 -5.97 -3.01 -15.44
N ALA A 278 -7.13 -3.08 -16.08
CA ALA A 278 -7.27 -3.70 -17.41
C ALA A 278 -6.41 -2.97 -18.46
N TYR A 279 -6.31 -1.65 -18.39
CA TYR A 279 -5.47 -0.88 -19.30
C TYR A 279 -3.99 -1.09 -19.01
N ILE A 280 -3.56 -1.14 -17.73
CA ILE A 280 -2.20 -1.53 -17.34
C ILE A 280 -1.85 -2.90 -17.90
N LYS A 281 -2.71 -3.91 -17.69
CA LYS A 281 -2.54 -5.27 -18.24
C LYS A 281 -2.37 -5.22 -19.74
N ARG A 282 -3.24 -4.51 -20.44
CA ARG A 282 -3.20 -4.37 -21.91
C ARG A 282 -1.85 -3.82 -22.39
N LEU A 283 -1.29 -2.81 -21.72
CA LEU A 283 0.01 -2.23 -22.09
C LEU A 283 1.18 -3.17 -21.77
N ILE A 284 1.13 -3.90 -20.67
CA ILE A 284 2.15 -4.90 -20.32
C ILE A 284 2.17 -6.03 -21.36
N GLU A 285 1.00 -6.55 -21.74
CA GLU A 285 0.86 -7.65 -22.69
C GLU A 285 1.06 -7.21 -24.15
N ASN A 286 0.94 -5.92 -24.44
CA ASN A 286 1.11 -5.35 -25.77
C ASN A 286 1.96 -4.06 -25.70
N PRO A 287 3.27 -4.18 -25.40
CA PRO A 287 4.13 -3.01 -25.13
C PRO A 287 4.29 -2.05 -26.32
N ASN A 288 4.02 -2.49 -27.55
CA ASN A 288 4.03 -1.61 -28.72
C ASN A 288 2.97 -0.51 -28.66
N LEU A 289 1.90 -0.69 -27.87
CA LEU A 289 0.90 0.35 -27.65
C LEU A 289 1.43 1.57 -26.90
N MET A 290 2.59 1.46 -26.25
CA MET A 290 3.24 2.61 -25.61
C MET A 290 3.83 3.62 -26.60
N LEU A 291 3.86 3.29 -27.89
CA LEU A 291 4.34 4.16 -28.96
C LEU A 291 3.22 5.02 -29.59
N LEU A 292 1.96 4.74 -29.26
CA LEU A 292 0.78 5.48 -29.69
C LEU A 292 0.42 6.58 -28.72
#